data_c0b013126fbdbda6cecaad8a3e0f8a23
#
_entry.id   c0b013126fbdbda6cecaad8a3e0f8a23
#
_cell.length_a   1.000
_cell.length_b   1.000
_cell.length_c   1.000
_cell.angle_alpha   90.00
_cell.angle_beta   90.00
_cell.angle_gamma   90.00
#
_symmetry.space_group_name_H-M   'P 1'
#
loop_
_entity.id
_entity.type
_entity.pdbx_description
1 polymer ?
#
loop_
_entity_poly.entity_id
_entity_poly.type
_entity_poly.pdbx_seq_one_letter_code
_entity_poly.pdbx_strand_id
1 'polypeptide(L)'
;IQNTRRNLDTGSGNMFLVWGYVSVLVTLTVLAGVYFTKNPLWMWGFWGIPVIGYLLTFLLMRKRQKMVKSYIDKILVQVWRMFGLICMIFVLMATDLERYEVILPMGAIVMSMGSIITGCIIRYTTFFIFPAMGLMWGMKSFFDALNSGTSYVSLVWFTGVVVFAMIVPGH
;
A
#
# COMPACT_ATOMS: atom_id res chain seq x y z
N ILE A 1 -28.45 6.91 5.52
CA ILE A 1 -27.41 5.94 5.96
C ILE A 1 -27.23 4.83 4.90
N GLN A 2 -28.29 4.23 4.35
CA GLN A 2 -28.20 3.20 3.29
C GLN A 2 -27.59 3.70 1.98
N ASN A 3 -27.92 4.92 1.55
CA ASN A 3 -27.35 5.52 0.34
C ASN A 3 -25.84 5.84 0.46
N THR A 4 -25.36 6.12 1.67
CA THR A 4 -23.93 6.37 1.91
C THR A 4 -23.12 5.08 1.80
N ARG A 5 -23.64 3.95 2.33
CA ARG A 5 -23.02 2.63 2.16
C ARG A 5 -22.93 2.23 0.68
N ARG A 6 -24.01 2.36 -0.06
CA ARG A 6 -24.08 1.98 -1.48
C ARG A 6 -23.15 2.80 -2.39
N ASN A 7 -22.90 4.07 -2.05
CA ASN A 7 -21.96 4.92 -2.79
C ASN A 7 -20.50 4.64 -2.42
N LEU A 8 -20.22 4.14 -1.23
CA LEU A 8 -18.89 3.71 -0.81
C LEU A 8 -18.50 2.36 -1.45
N ASP A 9 -19.44 1.42 -1.55
CA ASP A 9 -19.22 0.10 -2.16
C ASP A 9 -18.80 0.19 -3.64
N THR A 10 -19.25 1.22 -4.37
CA THR A 10 -18.94 1.38 -5.80
C THR A 10 -17.74 2.29 -6.10
N GLY A 11 -17.22 3.03 -5.15
CA GLY A 11 -16.22 4.08 -5.40
C GLY A 11 -14.86 3.88 -4.76
N SER A 12 -14.84 3.74 -3.45
CA SER A 12 -13.59 3.74 -2.67
C SER A 12 -12.89 2.39 -2.65
N GLY A 13 -13.63 1.28 -2.63
CA GLY A 13 -13.09 -0.08 -2.68
C GLY A 13 -12.25 -0.32 -3.93
N ASN A 14 -12.70 0.14 -5.09
CA ASN A 14 -11.95 -0.02 -6.34
C ASN A 14 -10.59 0.69 -6.33
N MET A 15 -10.42 1.78 -5.60
CA MET A 15 -9.12 2.45 -5.49
C MET A 15 -8.13 1.61 -4.68
N PHE A 16 -8.57 1.03 -3.56
CA PHE A 16 -7.75 0.12 -2.76
C PHE A 16 -7.30 -1.09 -3.56
N LEU A 17 -8.22 -1.69 -4.31
CA LEU A 17 -7.92 -2.81 -5.19
C LEU A 17 -6.88 -2.44 -6.26
N VAL A 18 -7.02 -1.29 -6.92
CA VAL A 18 -6.05 -0.83 -7.92
C VAL A 18 -4.66 -0.70 -7.32
N TRP A 19 -4.53 0.01 -6.19
CA TRP A 19 -3.25 0.18 -5.52
C TRP A 19 -2.69 -1.14 -4.99
N GLY A 20 -3.54 -2.01 -4.43
CA GLY A 20 -3.17 -3.35 -3.98
C GLY A 20 -2.62 -4.21 -5.12
N TYR A 21 -3.37 -4.32 -6.23
CA TYR A 21 -2.93 -5.12 -7.38
C TYR A 21 -1.66 -4.56 -8.04
N VAL A 22 -1.56 -3.24 -8.20
CA VAL A 22 -0.34 -2.60 -8.74
C VAL A 22 0.85 -2.92 -7.85
N SER A 23 0.71 -2.78 -6.54
CA SER A 23 1.80 -3.07 -5.59
C SER A 23 2.22 -4.55 -5.66
N VAL A 24 1.27 -5.48 -5.70
CA VAL A 24 1.57 -6.92 -5.82
C VAL A 24 2.26 -7.23 -7.14
N LEU A 25 1.72 -6.76 -8.27
CA LEU A 25 2.29 -7.03 -9.59
C LEU A 25 3.71 -6.48 -9.73
N VAL A 26 3.94 -5.24 -9.31
CA VAL A 26 5.27 -4.63 -9.35
C VAL A 26 6.24 -5.40 -8.44
N THR A 27 5.81 -5.75 -7.22
CA THR A 27 6.66 -6.50 -6.28
C THR A 27 7.02 -7.88 -6.82
N LEU A 28 6.06 -8.60 -7.41
CA LEU A 28 6.34 -9.89 -8.05
C LEU A 28 7.27 -9.76 -9.25
N THR A 29 7.12 -8.70 -10.05
CA THR A 29 8.01 -8.42 -11.19
C THR A 29 9.43 -8.13 -10.71
N VAL A 30 9.59 -7.31 -9.67
CA VAL A 30 10.88 -7.02 -9.06
C VAL A 30 11.49 -8.28 -8.46
N LEU A 31 10.72 -9.08 -7.73
CA LEU A 31 11.17 -10.34 -7.15
C LEU A 31 11.69 -11.30 -8.24
N ALA A 32 10.91 -11.49 -9.31
CA ALA A 32 11.32 -12.32 -10.43
C ALA A 32 12.60 -11.76 -11.10
N GLY A 33 12.65 -10.45 -11.37
CA GLY A 33 13.83 -9.81 -11.95
C GLY A 33 15.09 -10.00 -11.11
N VAL A 34 15.01 -9.75 -9.80
CA VAL A 34 16.15 -9.95 -8.89
C VAL A 34 16.54 -11.42 -8.79
N TYR A 35 15.56 -12.33 -8.72
CA TYR A 35 15.83 -13.76 -8.62
C TYR A 35 16.56 -14.32 -9.86
N PHE A 36 16.09 -13.99 -11.08
CA PHE A 36 16.65 -14.51 -12.32
C PHE A 36 17.95 -13.82 -12.74
N THR A 37 18.03 -12.48 -12.57
CA THR A 37 19.20 -11.71 -13.05
C THR A 37 20.24 -11.45 -11.98
N LYS A 38 19.89 -11.65 -10.68
CA LYS A 38 20.72 -11.31 -9.51
C LYS A 38 21.24 -9.87 -9.53
N ASN A 39 20.58 -8.99 -10.29
CA ASN A 39 20.98 -7.59 -10.46
C ASN A 39 20.17 -6.71 -9.51
N PRO A 40 20.81 -5.97 -8.59
CA PRO A 40 20.13 -5.08 -7.63
C PRO A 40 19.42 -3.91 -8.30
N LEU A 41 19.71 -3.59 -9.57
CA LEU A 41 19.02 -2.51 -10.31
C LEU A 41 17.52 -2.74 -10.44
N TRP A 42 17.04 -3.99 -10.35
CA TRP A 42 15.61 -4.29 -10.33
C TRP A 42 14.86 -3.68 -9.15
N MET A 43 15.55 -3.36 -8.04
CA MET A 43 14.95 -2.68 -6.89
C MET A 43 14.42 -1.28 -7.24
N TRP A 44 14.97 -0.61 -8.26
CA TRP A 44 14.41 0.62 -8.79
C TRP A 44 13.01 0.45 -9.41
N GLY A 45 12.63 -0.77 -9.74
CA GLY A 45 11.28 -1.11 -10.20
C GLY A 45 10.18 -0.74 -9.20
N PHE A 46 10.49 -0.60 -7.91
CA PHE A 46 9.52 -0.14 -6.91
C PHE A 46 8.99 1.28 -7.15
N TRP A 47 9.72 2.12 -7.87
CA TRP A 47 9.23 3.41 -8.35
C TRP A 47 8.06 3.26 -9.33
N GLY A 48 7.88 2.08 -9.92
CA GLY A 48 6.72 1.76 -10.74
C GLY A 48 5.40 1.79 -9.96
N ILE A 49 5.41 1.49 -8.65
CA ILE A 49 4.19 1.49 -7.83
C ILE A 49 3.51 2.86 -7.83
N PRO A 50 4.16 3.97 -7.40
CA PRO A 50 3.53 5.28 -7.43
C PRO A 50 3.21 5.74 -8.86
N VAL A 51 4.09 5.52 -9.84
CA VAL A 51 3.88 5.97 -11.22
C VAL A 51 2.65 5.29 -11.82
N ILE A 52 2.58 3.95 -11.78
CA ILE A 52 1.46 3.18 -12.35
C ILE A 52 0.19 3.42 -11.53
N GLY A 53 0.30 3.44 -10.19
CA GLY A 53 -0.81 3.68 -9.28
C GLY A 53 -1.47 5.05 -9.53
N TYR A 54 -0.69 6.12 -9.65
CA TYR A 54 -1.22 7.44 -9.96
C TYR A 54 -1.81 7.53 -11.38
N LEU A 55 -1.15 6.92 -12.37
CA LEU A 55 -1.64 6.90 -13.75
C LEU A 55 -3.01 6.21 -13.83
N LEU A 56 -3.14 5.00 -13.25
CA LEU A 56 -4.40 4.27 -13.23
C LEU A 56 -5.48 5.01 -12.44
N THR A 57 -5.13 5.57 -11.30
CA THR A 57 -6.04 6.38 -10.49
C THR A 57 -6.55 7.58 -11.29
N PHE A 58 -5.67 8.29 -11.99
CA PHE A 58 -6.04 9.44 -12.82
C PHE A 58 -6.98 9.04 -13.96
N LEU A 59 -6.68 7.93 -14.67
CA LEU A 59 -7.52 7.41 -15.76
C LEU A 59 -8.91 7.00 -15.27
N LEU A 60 -8.98 6.33 -14.11
CA LEU A 60 -10.24 5.91 -13.50
C LEU A 60 -11.06 7.10 -12.98
N MET A 61 -10.40 8.08 -12.36
CA MET A 61 -11.07 9.29 -11.88
C MET A 61 -11.60 10.17 -13.02
N ARG A 62 -10.90 10.23 -14.16
CA ARG A 62 -11.35 10.99 -15.34
C ARG A 62 -12.70 10.50 -15.87
N LYS A 63 -12.97 9.18 -15.79
CA LYS A 63 -14.27 8.61 -16.15
C LYS A 63 -15.39 8.91 -15.14
N ARG A 64 -15.05 9.27 -13.87
CA ARG A 64 -16.00 9.43 -12.76
C ARG A 64 -16.30 10.88 -12.38
N GLN A 65 -15.93 11.88 -13.18
CA GLN A 65 -16.08 13.31 -12.86
C GLN A 65 -17.52 13.81 -12.55
N LYS A 66 -18.53 12.96 -12.65
CA LYS A 66 -19.94 13.35 -12.43
C LYS A 66 -20.50 12.99 -11.04
N MET A 67 -19.73 12.36 -10.14
CA MET A 67 -20.23 12.03 -8.81
C MET A 67 -19.85 13.11 -7.78
N VAL A 68 -20.83 13.54 -6.99
CA VAL A 68 -20.62 14.48 -5.89
C VAL A 68 -19.65 13.85 -4.88
N LYS A 69 -18.48 14.46 -4.69
CA LYS A 69 -17.49 14.01 -3.71
C LYS A 69 -18.05 14.13 -2.31
N SER A 70 -18.22 13.00 -1.62
CA SER A 70 -18.60 12.96 -0.23
C SER A 70 -17.55 13.64 0.66
N TYR A 71 -17.97 14.19 1.80
CA TYR A 71 -17.05 14.71 2.83
C TYR A 71 -16.03 13.62 3.27
N ILE A 72 -16.50 12.39 3.37
CA ILE A 72 -15.68 11.21 3.69
C ILE A 72 -14.57 11.00 2.65
N ASP A 73 -14.88 11.13 1.35
CA ASP A 73 -13.88 10.99 0.29
C ASP A 73 -12.76 12.04 0.39
N LYS A 74 -13.11 13.26 0.78
CA LYS A 74 -12.11 14.34 1.00
C LYS A 74 -11.19 14.00 2.17
N ILE A 75 -11.75 13.50 3.27
CA ILE A 75 -10.95 13.08 4.44
C ILE A 75 -10.01 11.93 4.06
N LEU A 76 -10.52 10.90 3.38
CA LEU A 76 -9.71 9.76 2.95
C LEU A 76 -8.55 10.18 2.07
N VAL A 77 -8.80 11.04 1.08
CA VAL A 77 -7.73 11.58 0.22
C VAL A 77 -6.68 12.31 1.04
N GLN A 78 -7.08 13.10 2.04
CA GLN A 78 -6.14 13.81 2.89
C GLN A 78 -5.31 12.85 3.77
N VAL A 79 -5.94 11.84 4.36
CA VAL A 79 -5.25 10.78 5.13
C VAL A 79 -4.20 10.10 4.27
N TRP A 80 -4.56 9.65 3.06
CA TRP A 80 -3.62 8.97 2.16
C TRP A 80 -2.49 9.88 1.65
N ARG A 81 -2.75 11.19 1.47
CA ARG A 81 -1.68 12.17 1.17
C ARG A 81 -0.66 12.26 2.31
N MET A 82 -1.13 12.30 3.56
CA MET A 82 -0.25 12.34 4.74
C MET A 82 0.59 11.07 4.85
N PHE A 83 0.00 9.89 4.62
CA PHE A 83 0.75 8.63 4.59
C PHE A 83 1.77 8.58 3.45
N GLY A 84 1.44 9.12 2.28
CA GLY A 84 2.39 9.25 1.17
C GLY A 84 3.59 10.13 1.53
N LEU A 85 3.36 11.27 2.20
CA LEU A 85 4.43 12.14 2.71
C LEU A 85 5.31 11.42 3.75
N ILE A 86 4.69 10.70 4.69
CA ILE A 86 5.41 9.93 5.71
C ILE A 86 6.29 8.86 5.04
N CYS A 87 5.75 8.10 4.07
CA CYS A 87 6.53 7.14 3.30
C CYS A 87 7.72 7.79 2.60
N MET A 88 7.52 8.95 1.98
CA MET A 88 8.59 9.68 1.30
C MET A 88 9.71 10.09 2.27
N ILE A 89 9.36 10.60 3.45
CA ILE A 89 10.34 10.95 4.50
C ILE A 89 11.11 9.70 4.94
N PHE A 90 10.44 8.57 5.17
CA PHE A 90 11.11 7.33 5.55
C PHE A 90 12.06 6.81 4.46
N VAL A 91 11.68 6.91 3.18
CA VAL A 91 12.56 6.53 2.07
C VAL A 91 13.82 7.41 2.05
N LEU A 92 13.67 8.72 2.23
CA LEU A 92 14.81 9.64 2.30
C LEU A 92 15.72 9.32 3.49
N MET A 93 15.16 9.10 4.68
CA MET A 93 15.92 8.74 5.87
C MET A 93 16.63 7.39 5.70
N ALA A 94 15.98 6.38 5.14
CA ALA A 94 16.57 5.06 4.92
C ALA A 94 17.69 5.13 3.88
N THR A 95 17.57 6.00 2.89
CA THR A 95 18.62 6.26 1.88
C THR A 95 19.81 6.96 2.50
N ASP A 96 19.61 7.97 3.34
CA ASP A 96 20.67 8.71 4.03
C ASP A 96 21.44 7.83 5.01
N LEU A 97 20.75 6.91 5.67
CA LEU A 97 21.34 5.94 6.59
C LEU A 97 21.90 4.68 5.90
N GLU A 98 21.83 4.60 4.57
CA GLU A 98 22.21 3.41 3.76
C GLU A 98 21.51 2.10 4.18
N ARG A 99 20.30 2.21 4.79
CA ARG A 99 19.51 1.09 5.32
C ARG A 99 18.31 0.79 4.42
N TYR A 100 18.57 0.40 3.18
CA TYR A 100 17.54 0.13 2.17
C TYR A 100 16.60 -1.03 2.55
N GLU A 101 17.07 -1.96 3.39
CA GLU A 101 16.31 -3.13 3.85
C GLU A 101 15.04 -2.77 4.65
N VAL A 102 15.01 -1.59 5.28
CA VAL A 102 13.86 -1.16 6.10
C VAL A 102 12.75 -0.48 5.28
N ILE A 103 12.99 -0.10 4.03
CA ILE A 103 12.04 0.65 3.19
C ILE A 103 10.75 -0.15 2.99
N LEU A 104 10.85 -1.42 2.58
CA LEU A 104 9.68 -2.27 2.32
C LEU A 104 8.86 -2.56 3.58
N PRO A 105 9.47 -3.01 4.70
CA PRO A 105 8.72 -3.21 5.93
C PRO A 105 8.04 -1.94 6.45
N MET A 106 8.71 -0.78 6.35
CA MET A 106 8.11 0.50 6.73
C MET A 106 6.92 0.85 5.82
N GLY A 107 7.06 0.65 4.51
CA GLY A 107 5.94 0.81 3.56
C GLY A 107 4.75 -0.07 3.93
N ALA A 108 4.99 -1.34 4.29
CA ALA A 108 3.96 -2.27 4.73
C ALA A 108 3.24 -1.81 6.01
N ILE A 109 3.99 -1.31 6.99
CA ILE A 109 3.45 -0.76 8.24
C ILE A 109 2.55 0.45 7.94
N VAL A 110 3.04 1.42 7.16
CA VAL A 110 2.31 2.63 6.82
C VAL A 110 1.04 2.32 6.03
N MET A 111 1.11 1.41 5.06
CA MET A 111 -0.06 0.96 4.29
C MET A 111 -1.10 0.29 5.19
N SER A 112 -0.68 -0.57 6.12
CA SER A 112 -1.58 -1.23 7.06
C SER A 112 -2.25 -0.22 7.99
N MET A 113 -1.51 0.75 8.53
CA MET A 113 -2.09 1.84 9.36
C MET A 113 -3.10 2.67 8.56
N GLY A 114 -2.78 3.04 7.33
CA GLY A 114 -3.69 3.77 6.44
C GLY A 114 -4.99 3.01 6.19
N SER A 115 -4.90 1.70 5.99
CA SER A 115 -6.06 0.83 5.79
C SER A 115 -6.90 0.69 7.06
N ILE A 116 -6.28 0.57 8.24
CA ILE A 116 -6.99 0.55 9.54
C ILE A 116 -7.78 1.86 9.75
N ILE A 117 -7.13 3.02 9.55
CA ILE A 117 -7.78 4.32 9.69
C ILE A 117 -8.93 4.46 8.70
N THR A 118 -8.74 4.01 7.47
CA THR A 118 -9.80 3.96 6.47
C THR A 118 -10.97 3.10 6.96
N GLY A 119 -10.68 1.91 7.50
CA GLY A 119 -11.69 1.02 8.09
C GLY A 119 -12.50 1.67 9.22
N CYS A 120 -11.82 2.41 10.10
CA CYS A 120 -12.47 3.17 11.17
C CYS A 120 -13.40 4.25 10.63
N ILE A 121 -12.98 4.99 9.57
CA ILE A 121 -13.79 6.06 8.96
C ILE A 121 -15.01 5.49 8.26
N ILE A 122 -14.85 4.37 7.52
CA ILE A 122 -15.91 3.72 6.75
C ILE A 122 -16.81 2.85 7.66
N ARG A 123 -16.36 2.54 8.88
CA ARG A 123 -17.02 1.62 9.83
C ARG A 123 -17.18 0.21 9.25
N TYR A 124 -16.17 -0.28 8.56
CA TYR A 124 -16.17 -1.62 7.95
C TYR A 124 -15.14 -2.51 8.64
N THR A 125 -15.60 -3.52 9.36
CA THR A 125 -14.79 -4.35 10.26
C THR A 125 -13.66 -5.10 9.53
N THR A 126 -13.88 -5.52 8.29
CA THR A 126 -12.87 -6.23 7.48
C THR A 126 -11.64 -5.34 7.23
N PHE A 127 -11.85 -4.04 6.98
CA PHE A 127 -10.76 -3.04 6.83
C PHE A 127 -10.03 -2.73 8.15
N PHE A 128 -10.47 -3.29 9.26
CA PHE A 128 -9.77 -3.19 10.54
C PHE A 128 -8.99 -4.47 10.84
N ILE A 129 -9.63 -5.65 10.76
CA ILE A 129 -9.04 -6.92 11.19
C ILE A 129 -7.87 -7.34 10.30
N PHE A 130 -8.07 -7.39 8.98
CA PHE A 130 -7.02 -7.86 8.07
C PHE A 130 -5.80 -6.94 8.02
N PRO A 131 -5.92 -5.60 7.95
CA PRO A 131 -4.77 -4.72 8.03
C PRO A 131 -4.08 -4.74 9.40
N ALA A 132 -4.78 -5.02 10.50
CA ALA A 132 -4.15 -5.19 11.81
C ALA A 132 -3.20 -6.41 11.82
N MET A 133 -3.59 -7.52 11.19
CA MET A 133 -2.68 -8.65 10.97
C MET A 133 -1.51 -8.27 10.07
N GLY A 134 -1.76 -7.51 9.00
CA GLY A 134 -0.72 -6.95 8.13
C GLY A 134 0.26 -6.06 8.87
N LEU A 135 -0.21 -5.25 9.82
CA LEU A 135 0.61 -4.41 10.68
C LEU A 135 1.57 -5.25 11.55
N MET A 136 1.07 -6.30 12.20
CA MET A 136 1.89 -7.21 13.01
C MET A 136 2.98 -7.88 12.16
N TRP A 137 2.62 -8.34 10.98
CA TRP A 137 3.58 -8.92 10.02
C TRP A 137 4.58 -7.90 9.50
N GLY A 138 4.16 -6.68 9.19
CA GLY A 138 5.04 -5.58 8.81
C GLY A 138 6.06 -5.26 9.89
N MET A 139 5.63 -5.21 11.17
CA MET A 139 6.53 -5.00 12.31
C MET A 139 7.54 -6.13 12.45
N LYS A 140 7.09 -7.39 12.35
CA LYS A 140 8.02 -8.54 12.37
C LYS A 140 9.04 -8.44 11.24
N SER A 141 8.61 -8.18 10.01
CA SER A 141 9.50 -8.01 8.86
C SER A 141 10.49 -6.86 9.06
N PHE A 142 10.09 -5.80 9.75
CA PHE A 142 10.98 -4.69 10.09
C PHE A 142 12.09 -5.10 11.06
N PHE A 143 11.76 -5.85 12.12
CA PHE A 143 12.77 -6.37 13.05
C PHE A 143 13.70 -7.39 12.37
N ASP A 144 13.16 -8.25 11.50
CA ASP A 144 13.96 -9.21 10.74
C ASP A 144 14.94 -8.48 9.79
N ALA A 145 14.50 -7.40 9.13
CA ALA A 145 15.33 -6.58 8.26
C ALA A 145 16.48 -5.90 9.00
N LEU A 146 16.22 -5.39 10.21
CA LEU A 146 17.26 -4.78 11.06
C LEU A 146 18.33 -5.78 11.49
N ASN A 147 17.97 -7.04 11.72
CA ASN A 147 18.87 -8.06 12.23
C ASN A 147 19.60 -8.85 11.12
N SER A 148 18.94 -9.09 9.99
CA SER A 148 19.41 -10.04 8.95
C SER A 148 19.76 -9.36 7.62
N GLY A 149 19.46 -8.07 7.46
CA GLY A 149 19.61 -7.36 6.19
C GLY A 149 18.56 -7.72 5.14
N THR A 150 18.80 -7.35 3.89
CA THR A 150 17.89 -7.63 2.78
C THR A 150 17.82 -9.13 2.46
N SER A 151 16.64 -9.70 2.63
CA SER A 151 16.33 -11.08 2.22
C SER A 151 15.18 -11.08 1.20
N TYR A 152 15.20 -12.03 0.26
CA TYR A 152 14.05 -12.29 -0.63
C TYR A 152 12.78 -12.56 0.15
N VAL A 153 12.92 -13.03 1.38
CA VAL A 153 11.82 -13.27 2.33
C VAL A 153 11.07 -11.97 2.63
N SER A 154 11.73 -10.82 2.74
CA SER A 154 11.07 -9.52 2.98
C SER A 154 10.16 -9.10 1.82
N LEU A 155 10.51 -9.43 0.57
CA LEU A 155 9.66 -9.17 -0.60
C LEU A 155 8.38 -10.02 -0.57
N VAL A 156 8.51 -11.28 -0.18
CA VAL A 156 7.36 -12.19 -0.03
C VAL A 156 6.45 -11.70 1.10
N TRP A 157 7.02 -11.32 2.25
CA TRP A 157 6.27 -10.76 3.37
C TRP A 157 5.55 -9.47 3.01
N PHE A 158 6.22 -8.55 2.30
CA PHE A 158 5.60 -7.32 1.82
C PHE A 158 4.39 -7.62 0.91
N THR A 159 4.55 -8.56 -0.04
CA THR A 159 3.44 -8.98 -0.91
C THR A 159 2.26 -9.50 -0.09
N GLY A 160 2.53 -10.37 0.89
CA GLY A 160 1.52 -10.91 1.80
C GLY A 160 0.79 -9.80 2.56
N VAL A 161 1.52 -8.86 3.13
CA VAL A 161 0.92 -7.71 3.85
C VAL A 161 0.01 -6.89 2.94
N VAL A 162 0.45 -6.58 1.70
CA VAL A 162 -0.38 -5.81 0.74
C VAL A 162 -1.66 -6.55 0.37
N VAL A 163 -1.59 -7.88 0.18
CA VAL A 163 -2.78 -8.70 -0.08
C VAL A 163 -3.75 -8.60 1.10
N PHE A 164 -3.28 -8.82 2.32
CA PHE A 164 -4.13 -8.76 3.52
C PHE A 164 -4.62 -7.35 3.85
N ALA A 165 -3.79 -6.31 3.66
CA ALA A 165 -4.16 -4.96 4.04
C ALA A 165 -5.02 -4.23 3.01
N MET A 166 -4.94 -4.58 1.72
CA MET A 166 -5.58 -3.84 0.65
C MET A 166 -6.50 -4.69 -0.24
N ILE A 167 -6.07 -5.89 -0.65
CA ILE A 167 -6.85 -6.69 -1.60
C ILE A 167 -8.02 -7.37 -0.90
N VAL A 168 -7.76 -8.09 0.20
CA VAL A 168 -8.82 -8.81 0.93
C VAL A 168 -9.92 -7.85 1.43
N PRO A 169 -9.62 -6.70 2.06
CA PRO A 169 -10.67 -5.78 2.48
C PRO A 169 -11.36 -5.06 1.32
N GLY A 170 -10.69 -4.92 0.17
CA GLY A 170 -11.22 -4.25 -1.01
C GLY A 170 -12.27 -5.07 -1.78
N HIS A 171 -12.31 -6.39 -1.57
CA HIS A 171 -13.33 -7.31 -2.09
C HIS A 171 -14.46 -7.53 -1.11
#